data_a2d9dfc805feb8abd15eb730d8e8ab5b
#
_entry.id   a2d9dfc805feb8abd15eb730d8e8ab5b
#
_cell.length_a   1.000
_cell.length_b   1.000
_cell.length_c   1.000
_cell.angle_alpha   90.00
_cell.angle_beta   90.00
_cell.angle_gamma   90.00
#
_symmetry.space_group_name_H-M   'P 1'
#
loop_
_entity.id
_entity.type
_entity.pdbx_description
1 polymer ?
#
loop_
_entity_poly.entity_id
_entity_poly.type
_entity_poly.pdbx_seq_one_letter_code
_entity_poly.pdbx_strand_id
1 'polypeptide(L)'
;MKRGILLTAAILLLIGTGFKATAQYYFYDNNFYDTPVMFELGASVGLMNCLTDVGGRQGFGKPFVKDLNIGNNQLNGSIYLSAIYKESFGLRLEGTFGTIKAYDSILKDVRATTSGRYERNLSFKSKISEITLLGEIYPFFIFGNYVGRDVEPPLWSPYLIAGIGYFSFNPQSKNRNGQYTDLQPLSTEGQGFIEYPDRKPYKLSQMNFPFGVGVKYELSSALNLRAEFIHRVTSTDYLDDVSKRYINSNLFASYLSGSQLQNALDLSRNDRFNPGGPTGEFRKTEGGIRGNPKNNDAYFTFNIKLGLTFGRERIRRN
;
A
#
# COMPACT_ATOMS: atom_id res chain seq x y z
N MET A 1 9.66 13.35 -25.92
CA MET A 1 10.89 12.61 -26.30
C MET A 1 12.16 13.13 -25.63
N LYS A 2 12.49 14.43 -25.59
CA LYS A 2 13.77 14.95 -24.99
C LYS A 2 13.95 14.69 -23.48
N ARG A 3 12.88 14.66 -22.66
CA ARG A 3 12.98 14.39 -21.21
C ARG A 3 13.24 12.90 -20.86
N GLY A 4 12.80 11.97 -21.69
CA GLY A 4 13.07 10.53 -21.51
C GLY A 4 14.55 10.20 -21.79
N ILE A 5 15.14 10.84 -22.80
CA ILE A 5 16.54 10.62 -23.18
C ILE A 5 17.50 11.16 -22.10
N LEU A 6 17.15 12.27 -21.45
CA LEU A 6 17.94 12.82 -20.34
C LEU A 6 17.89 11.91 -19.09
N LEU A 7 16.76 11.29 -18.81
CA LEU A 7 16.64 10.37 -17.68
C LEU A 7 17.40 9.06 -17.91
N THR A 8 17.33 8.51 -19.13
CA THR A 8 18.13 7.33 -19.52
C THR A 8 19.63 7.63 -19.56
N ALA A 9 20.03 8.80 -20.02
CA ALA A 9 21.43 9.21 -19.99
C ALA A 9 21.96 9.40 -18.56
N ALA A 10 21.18 9.96 -17.64
CA ALA A 10 21.53 10.10 -16.23
C ALA A 10 21.65 8.75 -15.53
N ILE A 11 20.78 7.79 -15.84
CA ILE A 11 20.83 6.42 -15.31
C ILE A 11 22.06 5.68 -15.88
N LEU A 12 22.36 5.83 -17.16
CA LEU A 12 23.56 5.25 -17.77
C LEU A 12 24.87 5.89 -17.26
N LEU A 13 24.87 7.17 -16.93
CA LEU A 13 26.02 7.84 -16.32
C LEU A 13 26.27 7.35 -14.88
N LEU A 14 25.21 7.06 -14.11
CA LEU A 14 25.30 6.46 -12.78
C LEU A 14 25.80 5.01 -12.81
N ILE A 15 25.52 4.28 -13.87
CA ILE A 15 25.99 2.90 -14.06
C ILE A 15 27.42 2.87 -14.64
N GLY A 16 27.80 3.89 -15.40
CA GLY A 16 29.08 3.97 -16.11
C GLY A 16 30.28 4.44 -15.28
N THR A 17 30.07 5.02 -14.11
CA THR A 17 31.16 5.27 -13.15
C THR A 17 31.46 3.98 -12.40
N GLY A 18 32.20 3.09 -13.03
CA GLY A 18 32.78 1.91 -12.41
C GLY A 18 33.70 2.31 -11.28
N PHE A 19 33.15 2.72 -10.15
CA PHE A 19 33.88 2.62 -8.90
C PHE A 19 34.19 1.13 -8.75
N LYS A 20 35.47 0.80 -8.75
CA LYS A 20 35.95 -0.46 -8.22
C LYS A 20 35.51 -0.44 -6.76
N ALA A 21 34.28 -0.88 -6.49
CA ALA A 21 33.80 -1.16 -5.16
C ALA A 21 34.64 -2.35 -4.69
N THR A 22 35.71 -2.07 -4.00
CA THR A 22 36.33 -3.01 -3.07
C THR A 22 35.37 -3.13 -1.87
N ALA A 23 34.13 -3.51 -2.17
CA ALA A 23 33.02 -3.60 -1.24
C ALA A 23 32.98 -4.94 -0.51
N GLN A 24 34.02 -5.73 -0.65
CA GLN A 24 34.15 -6.98 0.06
C GLN A 24 34.92 -6.75 1.36
N TYR A 25 34.30 -7.01 2.50
CA TYR A 25 34.92 -7.12 3.83
C TYR A 25 35.05 -5.90 4.74
N TYR A 26 34.44 -4.75 4.45
CA TYR A 26 34.46 -3.63 5.42
C TYR A 26 33.67 -3.93 6.70
N PHE A 27 32.72 -4.84 6.64
CA PHE A 27 31.86 -5.20 7.76
C PHE A 27 32.57 -6.01 8.85
N TYR A 28 33.56 -6.80 8.47
CA TYR A 28 34.39 -7.65 9.34
C TYR A 28 35.84 -7.26 9.39
N ASP A 29 36.14 -6.07 8.87
CA ASP A 29 37.49 -5.52 9.08
C ASP A 29 37.62 -5.21 10.58
N ASN A 30 38.63 -5.82 11.26
CA ASN A 30 39.02 -5.51 12.64
C ASN A 30 39.29 -3.99 12.90
N ASN A 31 39.00 -3.16 11.94
CA ASN A 31 39.17 -1.70 11.98
C ASN A 31 37.88 -0.95 12.38
N PHE A 32 36.72 -1.64 12.45
CA PHE A 32 35.45 -1.02 12.82
C PHE A 32 34.81 -1.73 13.99
N TYR A 33 34.07 -1.01 14.81
CA TYR A 33 33.18 -1.54 15.83
C TYR A 33 31.83 -0.84 15.76
N ASP A 34 30.78 -1.59 16.08
CA ASP A 34 29.43 -1.06 16.13
C ASP A 34 29.15 -0.43 17.49
N THR A 35 28.61 0.78 17.49
CA THR A 35 28.05 1.36 18.71
C THR A 35 26.76 0.58 19.09
N PRO A 36 26.36 0.58 20.38
CA PRO A 36 25.15 -0.13 20.81
C PRO A 36 23.89 0.27 20.06
N VAL A 37 23.83 1.50 19.54
CA VAL A 37 22.73 2.02 18.71
C VAL A 37 23.28 2.50 17.40
N MET A 38 22.82 1.91 16.32
CA MET A 38 23.10 2.36 14.96
C MET A 38 21.88 3.07 14.38
N PHE A 39 22.11 4.07 13.56
CA PHE A 39 21.05 4.77 12.85
C PHE A 39 21.14 4.44 11.35
N GLU A 40 20.00 4.32 10.71
CA GLU A 40 19.90 4.09 9.28
C GLU A 40 18.89 5.05 8.66
N LEU A 41 19.33 5.83 7.68
CA LEU A 41 18.50 6.72 6.86
C LEU A 41 18.41 6.12 5.46
N GLY A 42 17.20 5.96 4.94
CA GLY A 42 17.07 5.38 3.62
C GLY A 42 15.81 5.76 2.88
N ALA A 43 15.75 5.26 1.64
CA ALA A 43 14.61 5.40 0.76
C ALA A 43 14.26 4.08 0.10
N SER A 44 13.03 3.98 -0.39
CA SER A 44 12.57 2.79 -1.10
C SER A 44 11.79 3.12 -2.35
N VAL A 45 11.73 2.13 -3.22
CA VAL A 45 10.80 2.04 -4.34
C VAL A 45 10.22 0.64 -4.39
N GLY A 46 8.95 0.53 -4.79
CA GLY A 46 8.30 -0.77 -4.86
C GLY A 46 6.91 -0.74 -5.45
N LEU A 47 6.18 -1.79 -5.16
CA LEU A 47 4.82 -2.01 -5.63
C LEU A 47 3.84 -1.94 -4.46
N MET A 48 2.72 -1.28 -4.67
CA MET A 48 1.59 -1.18 -3.74
C MET A 48 0.34 -1.76 -4.40
N ASN A 49 -0.44 -2.50 -3.63
CA ASN A 49 -1.72 -3.06 -4.07
C ASN A 49 -2.69 -3.10 -2.88
N CYS A 50 -3.98 -3.29 -3.15
CA CYS A 50 -5.02 -3.33 -2.15
C CYS A 50 -5.84 -4.62 -2.20
N LEU A 51 -6.49 -4.90 -1.08
CA LEU A 51 -7.48 -5.94 -0.89
C LEU A 51 -8.76 -5.23 -0.42
N THR A 52 -9.65 -4.98 -1.36
CA THR A 52 -10.88 -4.21 -1.19
C THR A 52 -12.03 -4.93 -1.89
N ASP A 53 -13.25 -4.45 -1.69
CA ASP A 53 -14.45 -5.00 -2.31
C ASP A 53 -14.49 -4.85 -3.83
N VAL A 54 -13.86 -3.80 -4.37
CA VAL A 54 -13.75 -3.57 -5.81
C VAL A 54 -12.58 -4.36 -6.40
N GLY A 55 -12.83 -5.02 -7.54
CA GLY A 55 -11.84 -5.85 -8.24
C GLY A 55 -11.69 -7.21 -7.59
N GLY A 56 -10.50 -7.55 -7.12
CA GLY A 56 -10.17 -8.84 -6.53
C GLY A 56 -9.76 -9.89 -7.57
N ARG A 57 -9.56 -11.12 -7.10
CA ARG A 57 -9.17 -12.26 -7.94
C ARG A 57 -10.39 -12.90 -8.61
N GLN A 58 -10.13 -13.61 -9.70
CA GLN A 58 -11.09 -14.47 -10.38
C GLN A 58 -11.70 -15.50 -9.42
N GLY A 59 -13.03 -15.45 -9.22
CA GLY A 59 -13.78 -16.37 -8.38
C GLY A 59 -14.60 -15.69 -7.29
N PHE A 60 -15.20 -16.47 -6.38
CA PHE A 60 -15.80 -15.93 -5.16
C PHE A 60 -14.72 -15.23 -4.34
N GLY A 61 -15.05 -14.05 -3.78
CA GLY A 61 -14.15 -13.32 -2.90
C GLY A 61 -13.57 -14.23 -1.82
N LYS A 62 -12.25 -14.26 -1.70
CA LYS A 62 -11.52 -15.09 -0.74
C LYS A 62 -10.84 -14.22 0.29
N PRO A 63 -10.71 -14.65 1.53
CA PRO A 63 -10.02 -13.87 2.53
C PRO A 63 -8.52 -13.75 2.23
N PHE A 64 -7.95 -12.60 2.59
CA PHE A 64 -6.53 -12.29 2.55
C PHE A 64 -5.94 -12.35 1.13
N VAL A 65 -4.63 -12.59 1.00
CA VAL A 65 -3.89 -12.60 -0.28
C VAL A 65 -4.46 -13.51 -1.38
N LYS A 66 -5.42 -14.36 -1.06
CA LYS A 66 -6.07 -15.22 -2.05
C LYS A 66 -6.98 -14.45 -3.01
N ASP A 67 -7.39 -13.23 -2.67
CA ASP A 67 -8.17 -12.33 -3.55
C ASP A 67 -7.31 -11.29 -4.28
N LEU A 68 -5.98 -11.43 -4.18
CA LEU A 68 -5.01 -10.52 -4.79
C LEU A 68 -5.04 -10.57 -6.32
N ASN A 69 -5.18 -9.41 -6.95
CA ASN A 69 -4.98 -9.23 -8.37
C ASN A 69 -3.69 -8.46 -8.67
N ILE A 70 -2.69 -9.16 -9.20
CA ILE A 70 -1.37 -8.59 -9.55
C ILE A 70 -1.48 -7.47 -10.60
N GLY A 71 -2.50 -7.51 -11.47
CA GLY A 71 -2.76 -6.48 -12.47
C GLY A 71 -3.08 -5.09 -11.91
N ASN A 72 -3.39 -5.00 -10.61
CA ASN A 72 -3.68 -3.75 -9.91
C ASN A 72 -2.45 -3.10 -9.28
N ASN A 73 -1.26 -3.71 -9.37
CA ASN A 73 -0.03 -3.16 -8.77
C ASN A 73 0.25 -1.74 -9.26
N GLN A 74 0.59 -0.85 -8.33
CA GLN A 74 0.99 0.52 -8.57
C GLN A 74 2.35 0.79 -7.93
N LEU A 75 3.07 1.77 -8.47
CA LEU A 75 4.34 2.19 -7.89
C LEU A 75 4.12 2.95 -6.57
N ASN A 76 5.02 2.72 -5.63
CA ASN A 76 5.14 3.47 -4.40
C ASN A 76 6.60 3.79 -4.09
N GLY A 77 6.81 4.73 -3.17
CA GLY A 77 8.11 5.05 -2.61
C GLY A 77 7.99 5.42 -1.14
N SER A 78 9.06 5.24 -0.39
CA SER A 78 9.14 5.69 1.00
C SER A 78 10.51 6.26 1.36
N ILE A 79 10.52 7.03 2.44
CA ILE A 79 11.72 7.46 3.14
C ILE A 79 11.61 7.02 4.59
N TYR A 80 12.72 6.62 5.21
CA TYR A 80 12.68 6.14 6.58
C TYR A 80 13.94 6.50 7.36
N LEU A 81 13.75 6.60 8.67
CA LEU A 81 14.81 6.69 9.66
C LEU A 81 14.62 5.56 10.66
N SER A 82 15.65 4.74 10.87
CA SER A 82 15.64 3.62 11.80
C SER A 82 16.74 3.78 12.84
N ALA A 83 16.44 3.44 14.08
CA ALA A 83 17.42 3.26 15.15
C ALA A 83 17.46 1.77 15.50
N ILE A 84 18.63 1.14 15.39
CA ILE A 84 18.83 -0.30 15.57
C ILE A 84 19.70 -0.51 16.80
N TYR A 85 19.16 -1.22 17.79
CA TYR A 85 19.85 -1.55 19.04
C TYR A 85 20.45 -2.95 18.98
N LYS A 86 21.79 -3.02 19.13
CA LYS A 86 22.57 -4.27 19.14
C LYS A 86 22.23 -5.22 18.00
N GLU A 87 21.98 -4.69 16.80
CA GLU A 87 21.56 -5.46 15.61
C GLU A 87 20.31 -6.34 15.81
N SER A 88 19.69 -6.31 17.00
CA SER A 88 18.61 -7.22 17.40
C SER A 88 17.23 -6.59 17.33
N PHE A 89 17.12 -5.32 17.67
CA PHE A 89 15.85 -4.59 17.75
C PHE A 89 15.96 -3.25 17.01
N GLY A 90 14.98 -2.95 16.18
CA GLY A 90 14.89 -1.67 15.48
C GLY A 90 13.62 -0.92 15.83
N LEU A 91 13.70 0.41 15.83
CA LEU A 91 12.56 1.32 15.83
C LEU A 91 12.68 2.22 14.61
N ARG A 92 11.66 2.20 13.74
CA ARG A 92 11.68 2.91 12.47
C ARG A 92 10.49 3.86 12.32
N LEU A 93 10.78 5.09 11.94
CA LEU A 93 9.80 6.04 11.43
C LEU A 93 9.88 6.05 9.89
N GLU A 94 8.74 5.83 9.23
CA GLU A 94 8.70 5.75 7.77
C GLU A 94 7.53 6.55 7.19
N GLY A 95 7.80 7.36 6.17
CA GLY A 95 6.81 8.04 5.35
C GLY A 95 6.66 7.33 4.01
N THR A 96 5.47 6.86 3.67
CA THR A 96 5.18 6.12 2.43
C THR A 96 4.20 6.89 1.56
N PHE A 97 4.49 6.97 0.25
CA PHE A 97 3.64 7.60 -0.75
C PHE A 97 3.40 6.65 -1.91
N GLY A 98 2.15 6.52 -2.30
CA GLY A 98 1.79 5.61 -3.38
C GLY A 98 0.39 5.83 -3.91
N THR A 99 -0.04 4.90 -4.72
CA THR A 99 -1.39 4.87 -5.28
C THR A 99 -1.90 3.45 -5.22
N ILE A 100 -3.15 3.28 -4.86
CA ILE A 100 -3.89 2.03 -5.02
C ILE A 100 -4.97 2.22 -6.07
N LYS A 101 -5.31 1.16 -6.78
CA LYS A 101 -6.45 1.13 -7.71
C LYS A 101 -7.00 -0.28 -7.79
N ALA A 102 -8.31 -0.38 -8.05
CA ALA A 102 -8.94 -1.62 -8.46
C ALA A 102 -10.13 -1.33 -9.38
N TYR A 103 -10.53 -2.33 -10.15
CA TYR A 103 -11.67 -2.22 -11.06
C TYR A 103 -12.27 -3.60 -11.36
N ASP A 104 -13.61 -3.66 -11.37
CA ASP A 104 -14.35 -4.89 -11.58
C ASP A 104 -14.21 -5.43 -13.00
N SER A 105 -13.85 -4.58 -13.97
CA SER A 105 -13.66 -4.99 -15.38
C SER A 105 -12.53 -5.99 -15.58
N ILE A 106 -11.60 -6.13 -14.63
CA ILE A 106 -10.53 -7.13 -14.65
C ILE A 106 -11.07 -8.56 -14.60
N LEU A 107 -12.33 -8.73 -14.17
CA LEU A 107 -13.01 -10.00 -14.02
C LEU A 107 -13.72 -10.48 -15.31
N LYS A 108 -13.50 -9.82 -16.45
CA LYS A 108 -14.18 -10.06 -17.72
C LYS A 108 -14.22 -11.53 -18.16
N ASP A 109 -13.11 -12.24 -17.99
CA ASP A 109 -12.94 -13.60 -18.51
C ASP A 109 -13.43 -14.70 -17.55
N VAL A 110 -14.05 -14.33 -16.43
CA VAL A 110 -14.47 -15.25 -15.35
C VAL A 110 -15.94 -15.09 -14.96
N ARG A 111 -16.78 -14.76 -15.95
CA ARG A 111 -18.19 -14.44 -15.76
C ARG A 111 -18.97 -15.44 -14.91
N ALA A 112 -18.71 -16.74 -15.07
CA ALA A 112 -19.46 -17.79 -14.39
C ALA A 112 -19.40 -17.71 -12.85
N THR A 113 -18.32 -17.18 -12.28
CA THR A 113 -18.07 -17.14 -10.84
C THR A 113 -18.02 -15.73 -10.26
N THR A 114 -17.93 -14.69 -11.11
CA THR A 114 -17.76 -13.29 -10.71
C THR A 114 -18.77 -12.35 -11.38
N SER A 115 -19.82 -12.86 -12.00
CA SER A 115 -20.79 -12.08 -12.77
C SER A 115 -21.26 -10.83 -12.01
N GLY A 116 -21.61 -10.96 -10.74
CA GLY A 116 -22.10 -9.83 -9.94
C GLY A 116 -21.12 -8.67 -9.81
N ARG A 117 -19.83 -8.95 -9.60
CA ARG A 117 -18.76 -7.90 -9.56
C ARG A 117 -18.46 -7.34 -10.95
N TYR A 118 -18.36 -8.20 -11.95
CA TYR A 118 -18.14 -7.77 -13.33
C TYR A 118 -19.29 -6.87 -13.84
N GLU A 119 -20.53 -7.22 -13.55
CA GLU A 119 -21.72 -6.45 -13.91
C GLU A 119 -21.81 -5.15 -13.12
N ARG A 120 -21.40 -5.16 -11.84
CA ARG A 120 -21.31 -3.98 -10.97
C ARG A 120 -20.43 -2.88 -11.57
N ASN A 121 -19.34 -3.24 -12.23
CA ASN A 121 -18.45 -2.37 -13.00
C ASN A 121 -17.91 -1.16 -12.23
N LEU A 122 -17.68 -1.30 -10.94
CA LEU A 122 -17.07 -0.25 -10.14
C LEU A 122 -15.57 -0.20 -10.40
N SER A 123 -15.01 0.98 -10.17
CA SER A 123 -13.58 1.21 -10.22
C SER A 123 -13.21 2.33 -9.28
N PHE A 124 -12.02 2.26 -8.71
CA PHE A 124 -11.47 3.36 -7.95
C PHE A 124 -9.96 3.48 -8.14
N LYS A 125 -9.47 4.66 -7.82
CA LYS A 125 -8.06 4.99 -7.66
C LYS A 125 -7.94 5.91 -6.46
N SER A 126 -7.00 5.63 -5.56
CA SER A 126 -6.75 6.46 -4.39
C SER A 126 -5.26 6.70 -4.21
N LYS A 127 -4.88 7.94 -3.94
CA LYS A 127 -3.52 8.30 -3.49
C LYS A 127 -3.42 8.00 -2.01
N ILE A 128 -2.33 7.35 -1.61
CA ILE A 128 -2.02 7.03 -0.23
C ILE A 128 -0.82 7.88 0.20
N SER A 129 -0.96 8.54 1.35
CA SER A 129 0.14 9.17 2.07
C SER A 129 0.09 8.68 3.50
N GLU A 130 1.15 8.07 3.97
CA GLU A 130 1.20 7.34 5.23
C GLU A 130 2.43 7.73 6.05
N ILE A 131 2.28 7.80 7.35
CA ILE A 131 3.38 7.83 8.32
C ILE A 131 3.21 6.66 9.28
N THR A 132 4.28 5.89 9.50
CA THR A 132 4.27 4.69 10.34
C THR A 132 5.40 4.72 11.36
N LEU A 133 5.12 4.21 12.55
CA LEU A 133 6.10 3.85 13.55
C LEU A 133 6.14 2.31 13.63
N LEU A 134 7.29 1.73 13.30
CA LEU A 134 7.51 0.31 13.12
C LEU A 134 8.56 -0.21 14.10
N GLY A 135 8.26 -1.30 14.78
CA GLY A 135 9.24 -2.12 15.47
C GLY A 135 9.82 -3.19 14.53
N GLU A 136 11.10 -3.41 14.61
CA GLU A 136 11.82 -4.43 13.87
C GLU A 136 12.46 -5.42 14.85
N ILE A 137 12.40 -6.71 14.53
CA ILE A 137 13.03 -7.78 15.33
C ILE A 137 13.88 -8.61 14.39
N TYR A 138 15.16 -8.76 14.72
CA TYR A 138 16.16 -9.49 13.95
C TYR A 138 16.50 -10.83 14.65
N PRO A 139 15.79 -11.94 14.36
CA PRO A 139 15.94 -13.19 15.11
C PRO A 139 17.36 -13.77 15.07
N PHE A 140 18.06 -13.61 13.95
CA PHE A 140 19.43 -14.13 13.82
C PHE A 140 20.38 -13.52 14.84
N PHE A 141 20.24 -12.23 15.14
CA PHE A 141 21.07 -11.56 16.13
C PHE A 141 20.60 -11.78 17.58
N ILE A 142 19.33 -12.11 17.79
CA ILE A 142 18.80 -12.42 19.12
C ILE A 142 19.23 -13.84 19.55
N PHE A 143 19.15 -14.82 18.65
CA PHE A 143 19.40 -16.22 18.94
C PHE A 143 20.81 -16.67 18.53
N GLY A 144 21.49 -15.91 17.69
CA GLY A 144 22.86 -16.17 17.27
C GLY A 144 23.86 -15.65 18.30
N ASN A 145 24.92 -16.42 18.54
CA ASN A 145 26.00 -16.00 19.43
C ASN A 145 27.15 -15.38 18.61
N TYR A 146 26.93 -14.13 18.18
CA TYR A 146 27.94 -13.37 17.39
C TYR A 146 28.81 -12.48 18.30
N VAL A 147 28.95 -12.88 19.57
CA VAL A 147 29.77 -12.16 20.55
C VAL A 147 31.19 -12.72 20.49
N GLY A 148 32.10 -11.97 19.89
CA GLY A 148 33.52 -12.33 19.82
C GLY A 148 34.14 -11.98 18.45
N ARG A 149 35.44 -11.78 18.42
CA ARG A 149 36.19 -11.42 17.21
C ARG A 149 36.31 -12.54 16.17
N ASP A 150 35.96 -13.79 16.55
CA ASP A 150 36.16 -14.95 15.73
C ASP A 150 34.89 -15.47 15.04
N VAL A 151 33.74 -14.82 15.26
CA VAL A 151 32.46 -15.24 14.67
C VAL A 151 31.92 -14.12 13.78
N GLU A 152 31.98 -14.34 12.49
CA GLU A 152 31.44 -13.41 11.49
C GLU A 152 29.89 -13.47 11.49
N PRO A 153 29.17 -12.35 11.72
CA PRO A 153 27.73 -12.32 11.56
C PRO A 153 27.32 -12.47 10.10
N PRO A 154 26.12 -12.99 9.82
CA PRO A 154 25.68 -13.20 8.45
C PRO A 154 25.47 -11.88 7.71
N LEU A 155 25.90 -11.80 6.45
CA LEU A 155 25.69 -10.61 5.59
C LEU A 155 24.20 -10.33 5.35
N TRP A 156 23.35 -11.32 5.48
CA TRP A 156 21.92 -11.20 5.32
C TRP A 156 21.20 -11.53 6.62
N SER A 157 20.23 -10.74 6.97
CA SER A 157 19.43 -10.95 8.17
C SER A 157 17.95 -10.76 7.89
N PRO A 158 17.14 -11.83 8.01
CA PRO A 158 15.69 -11.69 7.99
C PRO A 158 15.21 -10.98 9.26
N TYR A 159 14.13 -10.23 9.14
CA TYR A 159 13.52 -9.55 10.27
C TYR A 159 12.00 -9.49 10.15
N LEU A 160 11.37 -9.39 11.29
CA LEU A 160 9.93 -9.20 11.44
C LEU A 160 9.64 -7.72 11.69
N ILE A 161 8.49 -7.27 11.21
CA ILE A 161 8.06 -5.88 11.29
C ILE A 161 6.63 -5.86 11.82
N ALA A 162 6.37 -4.98 12.79
CA ALA A 162 5.02 -4.67 13.24
C ALA A 162 4.96 -3.23 13.77
N GLY A 163 3.79 -2.58 13.69
CA GLY A 163 3.67 -1.23 14.18
C GLY A 163 2.29 -0.62 14.05
N ILE A 164 2.27 0.70 14.10
CA ILE A 164 1.08 1.53 13.94
C ILE A 164 1.34 2.59 12.88
N GLY A 165 0.29 2.95 12.13
CA GLY A 165 0.38 3.98 11.13
C GLY A 165 -0.86 4.85 11.08
N TYR A 166 -0.67 6.04 10.54
CA TYR A 166 -1.74 6.96 10.20
C TYR A 166 -1.61 7.30 8.72
N PHE A 167 -2.69 7.13 7.98
CA PHE A 167 -2.67 7.35 6.53
C PHE A 167 -3.85 8.18 6.07
N SER A 168 -3.65 8.89 4.97
CA SER A 168 -4.68 9.58 4.23
C SER A 168 -4.90 8.90 2.87
N PHE A 169 -6.15 8.91 2.43
CA PHE A 169 -6.59 8.35 1.16
C PHE A 169 -7.74 9.18 0.60
N ASN A 170 -7.96 9.09 -0.71
CA ASN A 170 -9.09 9.76 -1.36
C ASN A 170 -9.53 8.91 -2.56
N PRO A 171 -10.58 8.09 -2.41
CA PRO A 171 -11.08 7.28 -3.51
C PRO A 171 -11.74 8.14 -4.58
N GLN A 172 -11.27 7.98 -5.80
CA GLN A 172 -11.75 8.68 -7.00
C GLN A 172 -12.14 7.65 -8.06
N SER A 173 -13.15 7.94 -8.83
CA SER A 173 -13.52 7.16 -10.03
C SER A 173 -13.69 8.06 -11.24
N LYS A 174 -13.60 7.48 -12.43
CA LYS A 174 -13.85 8.21 -13.68
C LYS A 174 -15.35 8.31 -13.93
N ASN A 175 -15.84 9.54 -14.06
CA ASN A 175 -17.20 9.82 -14.53
C ASN A 175 -17.35 9.53 -16.04
N ARG A 176 -18.54 9.71 -16.58
CA ARG A 176 -18.84 9.49 -18.01
C ARG A 176 -17.98 10.33 -18.96
N ASN A 177 -17.50 11.48 -18.49
CA ASN A 177 -16.62 12.36 -19.27
C ASN A 177 -15.14 11.94 -19.17
N GLY A 178 -14.81 10.84 -18.47
CA GLY A 178 -13.46 10.35 -18.27
C GLY A 178 -12.64 11.13 -17.23
N GLN A 179 -13.24 12.06 -16.51
CA GLN A 179 -12.61 12.86 -15.47
C GLN A 179 -12.67 12.13 -14.13
N TYR A 180 -11.59 12.19 -13.35
CA TYR A 180 -11.58 11.67 -11.99
C TYR A 180 -12.41 12.56 -11.06
N THR A 181 -13.33 11.95 -10.34
CA THR A 181 -14.25 12.59 -9.38
C THR A 181 -14.07 11.92 -8.03
N ASP A 182 -13.97 12.72 -6.98
CA ASP A 182 -13.91 12.25 -5.60
C ASP A 182 -15.22 11.55 -5.22
N LEU A 183 -15.13 10.34 -4.66
CA LEU A 183 -16.31 9.53 -4.35
C LEU A 183 -16.92 9.89 -2.99
N GLN A 184 -16.11 10.22 -1.99
CA GLN A 184 -16.57 10.52 -0.64
C GLN A 184 -17.65 11.62 -0.58
N PRO A 185 -17.56 12.77 -1.30
CA PRO A 185 -18.58 13.80 -1.27
C PRO A 185 -19.89 13.40 -1.96
N LEU A 186 -19.89 12.33 -2.74
CA LEU A 186 -21.08 11.86 -3.47
C LEU A 186 -21.99 10.98 -2.60
N SER A 187 -21.52 10.55 -1.42
CA SER A 187 -22.29 9.69 -0.52
C SER A 187 -22.92 8.51 -1.25
N THR A 188 -22.12 7.77 -2.04
CA THR A 188 -22.59 6.74 -3.00
C THR A 188 -23.43 5.63 -2.37
N GLU A 189 -23.29 5.43 -1.06
CA GLU A 189 -24.07 4.51 -0.24
C GLU A 189 -25.04 5.23 0.72
N GLY A 190 -25.30 6.53 0.52
CA GLY A 190 -26.18 7.32 1.38
C GLY A 190 -25.56 7.69 2.73
N GLN A 191 -24.24 7.84 2.77
CA GLN A 191 -23.53 8.24 3.99
C GLN A 191 -23.98 9.65 4.41
N GLY A 192 -24.59 9.75 5.59
CA GLY A 192 -25.15 10.98 6.12
C GLY A 192 -26.59 11.30 5.70
N PHE A 193 -27.26 10.43 4.92
CA PHE A 193 -28.65 10.58 4.59
C PHE A 193 -29.55 10.18 5.78
N ILE A 194 -30.63 10.91 6.01
CA ILE A 194 -31.54 10.66 7.15
C ILE A 194 -32.19 9.28 7.04
N GLU A 195 -32.46 8.80 5.84
CA GLU A 195 -33.07 7.51 5.55
C GLU A 195 -32.14 6.32 5.88
N TYR A 196 -30.83 6.60 6.03
CA TYR A 196 -29.80 5.59 6.33
C TYR A 196 -28.96 6.02 7.54
N PRO A 197 -29.53 6.10 8.76
CA PRO A 197 -28.87 6.67 9.95
C PRO A 197 -27.67 5.86 10.43
N ASP A 198 -27.54 4.61 10.01
CA ASP A 198 -26.41 3.72 10.29
C ASP A 198 -25.20 3.95 9.37
N ARG A 199 -25.33 4.82 8.35
CA ARG A 199 -24.31 5.09 7.35
C ARG A 199 -23.70 6.47 7.57
N LYS A 200 -22.67 6.51 8.38
CA LYS A 200 -21.96 7.77 8.67
C LYS A 200 -20.96 8.09 7.56
N PRO A 201 -20.76 9.38 7.22
CA PRO A 201 -19.65 9.79 6.37
C PRO A 201 -18.31 9.32 6.93
N TYR A 202 -17.50 8.68 6.11
CA TYR A 202 -16.18 8.22 6.52
C TYR A 202 -15.15 9.34 6.42
N LYS A 203 -14.09 9.26 7.24
CA LYS A 203 -12.97 10.18 7.21
C LYS A 203 -11.93 9.72 6.23
N LEU A 204 -11.33 10.65 5.49
CA LEU A 204 -10.26 10.39 4.52
C LEU A 204 -8.89 10.18 5.17
N SER A 205 -8.82 10.15 6.49
CA SER A 205 -7.61 9.83 7.26
C SER A 205 -7.95 8.84 8.36
N GLN A 206 -7.18 7.77 8.45
CA GLN A 206 -7.47 6.60 9.29
C GLN A 206 -6.19 6.02 9.88
N MET A 207 -6.36 5.16 10.88
CA MET A 207 -5.29 4.33 11.42
C MET A 207 -5.12 3.06 10.61
N ASN A 208 -3.89 2.55 10.58
CA ASN A 208 -3.60 1.20 10.12
C ASN A 208 -2.62 0.48 11.05
N PHE A 209 -2.56 -0.83 10.91
CA PHE A 209 -1.69 -1.72 11.66
C PHE A 209 -0.82 -2.50 10.67
N PRO A 210 0.37 -1.95 10.35
CA PRO A 210 1.33 -2.62 9.48
C PRO A 210 1.98 -3.81 10.19
N PHE A 211 2.15 -4.91 9.48
CA PHE A 211 2.99 -6.04 9.86
C PHE A 211 3.58 -6.69 8.62
N GLY A 212 4.74 -7.32 8.78
CA GLY A 212 5.41 -7.88 7.63
C GLY A 212 6.72 -8.56 7.96
N VAL A 213 7.44 -8.84 6.88
CA VAL A 213 8.75 -9.48 6.92
C VAL A 213 9.70 -8.76 5.97
N GLY A 214 10.96 -8.77 6.31
CA GLY A 214 12.00 -8.24 5.46
C GLY A 214 13.30 -9.04 5.56
N VAL A 215 14.17 -8.78 4.63
CA VAL A 215 15.57 -9.26 4.64
C VAL A 215 16.46 -8.05 4.44
N LYS A 216 17.40 -7.84 5.35
CA LYS A 216 18.48 -6.86 5.23
C LYS A 216 19.71 -7.57 4.69
N TYR A 217 20.35 -6.98 3.70
CA TYR A 217 21.65 -7.40 3.16
C TYR A 217 22.64 -6.25 3.27
N GLU A 218 23.76 -6.50 3.89
CA GLU A 218 24.79 -5.49 4.08
C GLU A 218 25.75 -5.46 2.91
N LEU A 219 25.69 -4.35 2.15
CA LEU A 219 26.53 -4.12 0.99
C LEU A 219 27.93 -3.60 1.41
N SER A 220 27.96 -2.81 2.48
CA SER A 220 29.20 -2.25 3.07
C SER A 220 28.96 -1.81 4.51
N SER A 221 30.00 -1.35 5.20
CA SER A 221 29.88 -0.78 6.54
C SER A 221 28.89 0.40 6.65
N ALA A 222 28.60 1.06 5.54
CA ALA A 222 27.72 2.23 5.51
C ALA A 222 26.47 2.04 4.66
N LEU A 223 26.32 0.93 3.91
CA LEU A 223 25.26 0.76 2.93
C LEU A 223 24.56 -0.57 3.07
N ASN A 224 23.24 -0.52 3.24
CA ASN A 224 22.36 -1.67 3.35
C ASN A 224 21.35 -1.71 2.21
N LEU A 225 21.06 -2.91 1.73
CA LEU A 225 19.94 -3.21 0.86
C LEU A 225 18.89 -3.99 1.66
N ARG A 226 17.61 -3.61 1.53
CA ARG A 226 16.50 -4.33 2.17
C ARG A 226 15.45 -4.70 1.15
N ALA A 227 14.85 -5.88 1.31
CA ALA A 227 13.64 -6.28 0.61
C ALA A 227 12.55 -6.55 1.63
N GLU A 228 11.38 -5.94 1.48
CA GLU A 228 10.30 -5.99 2.47
C GLU A 228 8.94 -6.25 1.85
N PHE A 229 8.16 -7.07 2.53
CA PHE A 229 6.72 -7.20 2.31
C PHE A 229 5.99 -6.73 3.56
N ILE A 230 5.17 -5.70 3.45
CA ILE A 230 4.39 -5.15 4.57
C ILE A 230 2.91 -5.15 4.19
N HIS A 231 2.11 -5.82 5.00
CA HIS A 231 0.66 -5.82 4.95
C HIS A 231 0.10 -4.85 5.98
N ARG A 232 -0.91 -4.06 5.60
CA ARG A 232 -1.56 -3.05 6.45
C ARG A 232 -3.03 -3.35 6.56
N VAL A 233 -3.47 -3.75 7.74
CA VAL A 233 -4.89 -3.81 8.07
C VAL A 233 -5.34 -2.40 8.43
N THR A 234 -6.36 -1.89 7.77
CA THR A 234 -6.88 -0.55 8.04
C THR A 234 -8.05 -0.58 9.02
N SER A 235 -8.37 0.58 9.60
CA SER A 235 -9.54 0.75 10.46
C SER A 235 -10.79 1.17 9.68
N THR A 236 -10.79 1.04 8.35
CA THR A 236 -11.89 1.43 7.47
C THR A 236 -12.21 0.37 6.43
N ASP A 237 -13.49 0.31 6.04
CA ASP A 237 -14.02 -0.49 4.93
C ASP A 237 -14.43 0.40 3.74
N TYR A 238 -13.86 1.61 3.65
CA TYR A 238 -14.18 2.59 2.60
C TYR A 238 -12.96 3.05 1.82
N LEU A 239 -11.92 2.23 1.74
CA LEU A 239 -10.72 2.54 0.97
C LEU A 239 -11.04 2.70 -0.52
N ASP A 240 -12.07 2.00 -0.97
CA ASP A 240 -12.60 1.98 -2.34
C ASP A 240 -14.02 2.61 -2.45
N ASP A 241 -14.53 3.25 -1.38
CA ASP A 241 -15.89 3.82 -1.30
C ASP A 241 -17.01 2.75 -1.32
N VAL A 242 -16.70 1.49 -1.01
CA VAL A 242 -17.65 0.38 -1.07
C VAL A 242 -17.62 -0.40 0.24
N SER A 243 -18.79 -0.56 0.88
CA SER A 243 -18.89 -1.29 2.15
C SER A 243 -20.23 -2.01 2.28
N LYS A 244 -21.34 -1.33 1.99
CA LYS A 244 -22.67 -1.79 2.37
C LYS A 244 -23.53 -2.23 1.17
N ARG A 245 -24.70 -1.63 1.07
CA ARG A 245 -25.73 -1.98 0.10
C ARG A 245 -26.14 -0.78 -0.73
N TYR A 246 -26.67 -1.02 -1.92
CA TYR A 246 -27.25 0.03 -2.76
C TYR A 246 -28.39 0.75 -2.04
N ILE A 247 -28.50 2.06 -2.27
CA ILE A 247 -29.57 2.91 -1.76
C ILE A 247 -30.59 3.22 -2.86
N ASN A 248 -31.71 3.79 -2.45
CA ASN A 248 -32.65 4.38 -3.39
C ASN A 248 -32.01 5.59 -4.09
N SER A 249 -31.77 5.46 -5.39
CA SER A 249 -31.10 6.52 -6.17
C SER A 249 -31.90 7.82 -6.28
N ASN A 250 -33.21 7.80 -6.08
CA ASN A 250 -34.04 9.00 -6.11
C ASN A 250 -33.69 9.96 -4.95
N LEU A 251 -33.16 9.42 -3.85
CA LEU A 251 -32.76 10.22 -2.69
C LEU A 251 -31.58 11.14 -2.99
N PHE A 252 -30.72 10.81 -3.95
CA PHE A 252 -29.59 11.68 -4.29
C PHE A 252 -30.06 13.10 -4.64
N ALA A 253 -31.20 13.27 -5.31
CA ALA A 253 -31.76 14.58 -5.66
C ALA A 253 -32.18 15.43 -4.46
N SER A 254 -32.41 14.81 -3.30
CA SER A 254 -32.75 15.52 -2.06
C SER A 254 -31.51 16.06 -1.33
N TYR A 255 -30.32 15.54 -1.63
CA TYR A 255 -29.07 15.88 -0.93
C TYR A 255 -28.02 16.52 -1.84
N LEU A 256 -28.07 16.23 -3.14
CA LEU A 256 -27.08 16.67 -4.12
C LEU A 256 -27.74 17.42 -5.27
N SER A 257 -27.00 18.30 -5.92
CA SER A 257 -27.49 19.06 -7.07
C SER A 257 -26.43 19.17 -8.17
N GLY A 258 -26.85 19.58 -9.37
CA GLY A 258 -25.96 19.86 -10.49
C GLY A 258 -25.05 18.69 -10.85
N SER A 259 -23.76 18.95 -11.00
CA SER A 259 -22.77 17.96 -11.39
C SER A 259 -22.54 16.87 -10.35
N GLN A 260 -22.69 17.19 -9.06
CA GLN A 260 -22.56 16.21 -7.99
C GLN A 260 -23.67 15.16 -8.06
N LEU A 261 -24.91 15.58 -8.30
CA LEU A 261 -26.04 14.67 -8.49
C LEU A 261 -25.80 13.72 -9.67
N GLN A 262 -25.37 14.28 -10.82
CA GLN A 262 -25.08 13.43 -12.00
C GLN A 262 -23.96 12.44 -11.72
N ASN A 263 -22.87 12.88 -11.11
CA ASN A 263 -21.75 11.99 -10.74
C ASN A 263 -22.19 10.92 -9.72
N ALA A 264 -23.03 11.24 -8.73
CA ALA A 264 -23.54 10.28 -7.77
C ALA A 264 -24.42 9.23 -8.44
N LEU A 265 -25.32 9.63 -9.33
CA LEU A 265 -26.16 8.71 -10.11
C LEU A 265 -25.32 7.80 -11.01
N ASP A 266 -24.28 8.33 -11.63
CA ASP A 266 -23.38 7.56 -12.51
C ASP A 266 -22.48 6.60 -11.74
N LEU A 267 -21.84 7.06 -10.67
CA LEU A 267 -20.76 6.34 -10.00
C LEU A 267 -21.26 5.41 -8.88
N SER A 268 -22.44 5.67 -8.29
CA SER A 268 -23.03 4.74 -7.31
C SER A 268 -23.47 3.42 -7.95
N ARG A 269 -23.84 3.46 -9.24
CA ARG A 269 -24.42 2.35 -10.01
C ARG A 269 -23.85 2.21 -11.39
N ASN A 270 -22.55 2.25 -11.56
CA ASN A 270 -21.90 2.18 -12.87
C ASN A 270 -22.16 0.83 -13.56
N ASP A 271 -23.36 0.68 -14.13
CA ASP A 271 -23.83 -0.56 -14.75
C ASP A 271 -23.26 -0.75 -16.15
N ARG A 272 -22.55 -1.85 -16.36
CA ARG A 272 -21.94 -2.18 -17.65
C ARG A 272 -22.97 -2.47 -18.73
N PHE A 273 -24.07 -3.12 -18.36
CA PHE A 273 -25.04 -3.66 -19.33
C PHE A 273 -26.25 -2.77 -19.52
N ASN A 274 -26.48 -1.81 -18.63
CA ASN A 274 -27.59 -0.89 -18.73
C ASN A 274 -27.19 0.53 -18.28
N PRO A 275 -26.34 1.24 -19.03
CA PRO A 275 -25.93 2.59 -18.69
C PRO A 275 -27.18 3.50 -18.69
N GLY A 276 -27.62 3.91 -17.51
CA GLY A 276 -28.70 4.87 -17.33
C GLY A 276 -30.09 4.30 -17.12
N GLY A 277 -30.23 2.99 -16.95
CA GLY A 277 -31.51 2.36 -16.59
C GLY A 277 -31.42 1.41 -15.38
N PRO A 278 -32.51 1.18 -14.67
CA PRO A 278 -32.58 0.07 -13.75
C PRO A 278 -32.48 -1.21 -14.60
N THR A 279 -31.46 -2.02 -14.35
CA THR A 279 -31.25 -3.27 -15.12
C THR A 279 -32.34 -4.31 -14.91
N GLY A 280 -33.38 -4.01 -14.15
CA GLY A 280 -34.38 -5.01 -13.77
C GLY A 280 -33.79 -6.15 -12.93
N GLU A 281 -32.48 -6.20 -12.78
CA GLU A 281 -31.83 -7.22 -12.01
C GLU A 281 -31.74 -6.84 -10.54
N PHE A 282 -32.19 -7.76 -9.72
CA PHE A 282 -32.32 -7.72 -8.27
C PHE A 282 -31.08 -7.18 -7.50
N ARG A 283 -29.91 -7.19 -8.12
CA ARG A 283 -28.63 -6.89 -7.45
C ARG A 283 -28.31 -5.40 -7.32
N LYS A 284 -28.91 -4.55 -8.14
CA LYS A 284 -28.64 -3.09 -8.16
C LYS A 284 -29.82 -2.24 -7.71
N THR A 285 -30.89 -2.89 -7.23
CA THR A 285 -31.98 -2.23 -6.55
C THR A 285 -31.60 -1.87 -5.12
N GLU A 286 -32.34 -0.96 -4.52
CA GLU A 286 -32.23 -0.66 -3.09
C GLU A 286 -32.16 -1.94 -2.25
N GLY A 287 -31.20 -1.99 -1.31
CA GLY A 287 -30.95 -3.18 -0.50
C GLY A 287 -30.11 -4.27 -1.15
N GLY A 288 -29.80 -4.19 -2.45
CA GLY A 288 -28.88 -5.09 -3.12
C GLY A 288 -27.46 -4.99 -2.57
N ILE A 289 -26.68 -6.08 -2.64
CA ILE A 289 -25.31 -6.13 -2.14
C ILE A 289 -24.40 -5.26 -3.03
N ARG A 290 -23.73 -4.27 -2.44
CA ARG A 290 -22.69 -3.46 -3.10
C ARG A 290 -21.30 -3.84 -2.60
N GLY A 291 -21.11 -3.99 -1.29
CA GLY A 291 -19.88 -4.37 -0.60
C GLY A 291 -20.12 -5.41 0.50
N ASN A 292 -19.07 -5.70 1.26
CA ASN A 292 -19.09 -6.63 2.39
C ASN A 292 -18.62 -5.95 3.69
N PRO A 293 -19.51 -5.41 4.52
CA PRO A 293 -19.17 -4.63 5.71
C PRO A 293 -18.56 -5.44 6.86
N LYS A 294 -18.28 -6.73 6.66
CA LYS A 294 -17.74 -7.59 7.72
C LYS A 294 -16.23 -7.50 7.85
N ASN A 295 -15.53 -7.05 6.82
CA ASN A 295 -14.08 -7.03 6.76
C ASN A 295 -13.62 -5.62 6.39
N ASN A 296 -12.73 -5.07 7.19
CA ASN A 296 -12.04 -3.83 6.81
C ASN A 296 -11.12 -4.07 5.62
N ASP A 297 -10.94 -3.03 4.83
CA ASP A 297 -10.02 -3.01 3.72
C ASP A 297 -8.55 -3.11 4.18
N ALA A 298 -7.71 -3.59 3.29
CA ALA A 298 -6.28 -3.70 3.53
C ALA A 298 -5.48 -3.31 2.29
N TYR A 299 -4.22 -2.94 2.49
CA TYR A 299 -3.27 -2.76 1.39
C TYR A 299 -1.89 -3.27 1.80
N PHE A 300 -1.05 -3.52 0.82
CA PHE A 300 0.29 -4.02 1.07
C PHE A 300 1.29 -3.42 0.10
N THR A 301 2.56 -3.49 0.50
CA THR A 301 3.69 -3.07 -0.32
C THR A 301 4.74 -4.15 -0.38
N PHE A 302 5.38 -4.25 -1.53
CA PHE A 302 6.64 -4.95 -1.69
C PHE A 302 7.68 -3.92 -2.14
N ASN A 303 8.68 -3.66 -1.29
CA ASN A 303 9.65 -2.59 -1.48
C ASN A 303 11.09 -3.11 -1.46
N ILE A 304 11.90 -2.52 -2.33
CA ILE A 304 13.35 -2.58 -2.22
C ILE A 304 13.82 -1.24 -1.64
N LYS A 305 14.64 -1.29 -0.60
CA LYS A 305 15.12 -0.13 0.15
C LYS A 305 16.63 -0.07 0.11
N LEU A 306 17.17 1.14 0.03
CA LEU A 306 18.58 1.44 0.19
C LEU A 306 18.74 2.33 1.41
N GLY A 307 19.61 1.93 2.34
CA GLY A 307 19.84 2.63 3.59
C GLY A 307 21.31 2.94 3.82
N LEU A 308 21.57 4.14 4.32
CA LEU A 308 22.88 4.59 4.80
C LEU A 308 22.91 4.42 6.32
N THR A 309 23.89 3.67 6.81
CA THR A 309 24.10 3.35 8.23
C THR A 309 25.13 4.28 8.84
N PHE A 310 24.82 4.76 10.04
CA PHE A 310 25.68 5.61 10.88
C PHE A 310 25.81 4.96 12.27
N GLY A 311 26.96 5.15 12.93
CA GLY A 311 27.22 4.59 14.26
C GLY A 311 28.22 3.45 14.25
N ARG A 312 28.93 3.25 13.13
CA ARG A 312 30.12 2.42 13.07
C ARG A 312 31.37 3.29 13.21
N GLU A 313 32.17 3.00 14.19
CA GLU A 313 33.38 3.79 14.47
C GLU A 313 34.63 3.01 14.05
N ARG A 314 35.56 3.73 13.44
CA ARG A 314 36.84 3.16 13.03
C ARG A 314 37.77 3.03 14.24
N ILE A 315 38.34 1.85 14.45
CA ILE A 315 39.32 1.60 15.48
C ILE A 315 40.59 2.39 15.09
N ARG A 316 40.96 3.39 15.88
CA ARG A 316 42.25 4.08 15.73
C ARG A 316 43.31 3.11 16.24
N ARG A 317 44.14 2.59 15.36
CA ARG A 317 45.40 1.94 15.75
C ARG A 317 46.35 3.09 16.10
N ASN A 318 46.73 3.22 17.40
CA ASN A 318 47.83 4.05 17.85
C ASN A 318 49.14 3.36 17.50
#